data_0c5b164206d7d33dea11cec5a0a84f34
#
_entry.id   0c5b164206d7d33dea11cec5a0a84f34
#
_cell.length_a   1.000
_cell.length_b   1.000
_cell.length_c   1.000
_cell.angle_alpha   90.00
_cell.angle_beta   90.00
_cell.angle_gamma   90.00
#
_symmetry.space_group_name_H-M   'P 1'
#
loop_
_entity.id
_entity.type
_entity.pdbx_description
1 polymer ?
#
loop_
_entity_poly.entity_id
_entity_poly.type
_entity_poly.pdbx_seq_one_letter_code
_entity_poly.pdbx_strand_id
1 'polypeptide(L)'
;MLLRDKVVVVSGVGPGLGRSIAVESARAGADVVLAARTESRLAEVAREIDELGRRTISVPADITSEAGAQRIVETTVDTFGRVDALVHNAFAIPPMTNLAKVELDGVRAGFEASSIAALRLTRLFLPALETAGGNVVMINSAVLRHSRQPYGPYKMAKASLLALAQSLASELGPRGIRVNTVAPGYIWADSLKWYFGYLAEKRGITRDEVYAETAAPIDLRRLPEPDEIADAVIFLASPMARAITGQCLDVNCGEYHH
;
A
#
# COMPACT_ATOMS: atom_id res chain seq x y z
N MET A 1 -14.62 2.99 17.05
CA MET A 1 -14.11 2.97 15.67
C MET A 1 -12.87 3.84 15.61
N LEU A 2 -11.74 3.28 15.13
CA LEU A 2 -10.42 3.94 15.13
C LEU A 2 -10.32 5.14 14.18
N LEU A 3 -11.10 5.13 13.09
CA LEU A 3 -11.09 6.15 12.04
C LEU A 3 -12.46 6.86 11.91
N ARG A 4 -13.24 6.93 13.01
CA ARG A 4 -14.56 7.60 12.99
C ARG A 4 -14.43 9.02 12.43
N ASP A 5 -15.26 9.33 11.45
CA ASP A 5 -15.38 10.65 10.82
C ASP A 5 -14.06 11.16 10.16
N LYS A 6 -13.17 10.23 9.80
CA LYS A 6 -11.94 10.49 9.07
C LYS A 6 -12.15 10.29 7.57
N VAL A 7 -11.35 10.97 6.76
CA VAL A 7 -11.28 10.78 5.32
C VAL A 7 -9.98 10.09 4.98
N VAL A 8 -10.07 8.89 4.41
CA VAL A 8 -8.92 8.07 4.01
C VAL A 8 -8.85 7.98 2.48
N VAL A 9 -7.75 8.39 1.91
CA VAL A 9 -7.46 8.23 0.47
C VAL A 9 -6.61 6.97 0.29
N VAL A 10 -7.09 6.01 -0.51
CA VAL A 10 -6.35 4.79 -0.86
C VAL A 10 -5.96 4.85 -2.33
N SER A 11 -4.67 5.04 -2.58
CA SER A 11 -4.08 4.98 -3.91
C SER A 11 -3.65 3.54 -4.23
N GLY A 12 -4.18 2.98 -5.32
CA GLY A 12 -3.91 1.61 -5.75
C GLY A 12 -4.94 0.59 -5.26
N VAL A 13 -6.22 0.94 -5.36
CA VAL A 13 -7.32 0.01 -5.07
C VAL A 13 -7.40 -1.04 -6.18
N GLY A 14 -7.07 -2.28 -5.82
CA GLY A 14 -7.16 -3.46 -6.68
C GLY A 14 -7.64 -4.66 -5.87
N PRO A 15 -7.87 -5.83 -6.48
CA PRO A 15 -8.19 -7.04 -5.74
C PRO A 15 -7.05 -7.38 -4.76
N GLY A 16 -7.36 -7.79 -3.57
CA GLY A 16 -6.39 -8.05 -2.49
C GLY A 16 -6.16 -6.83 -1.59
N LEU A 17 -4.90 -6.48 -1.29
CA LEU A 17 -4.57 -5.52 -0.23
C LEU A 17 -5.23 -4.16 -0.39
N GLY A 18 -5.27 -3.58 -1.59
CA GLY A 18 -5.88 -2.26 -1.79
C GLY A 18 -7.39 -2.23 -1.48
N ARG A 19 -8.11 -3.29 -1.84
CA ARG A 19 -9.50 -3.49 -1.44
C ARG A 19 -9.62 -3.64 0.08
N SER A 20 -8.80 -4.51 0.69
CA SER A 20 -8.83 -4.72 2.15
C SER A 20 -8.57 -3.43 2.92
N ILE A 21 -7.56 -2.64 2.54
CA ILE A 21 -7.30 -1.33 3.17
C ILE A 21 -8.53 -0.41 3.07
N ALA A 22 -9.17 -0.34 1.92
CA ALA A 22 -10.32 0.53 1.70
C ALA A 22 -11.54 0.10 2.55
N VAL A 23 -11.90 -1.19 2.48
CA VAL A 23 -13.05 -1.76 3.20
C VAL A 23 -12.84 -1.70 4.71
N GLU A 24 -11.65 -2.10 5.21
CA GLU A 24 -11.34 -2.05 6.65
C GLU A 24 -11.26 -0.61 7.18
N SER A 25 -10.82 0.36 6.36
CA SER A 25 -10.91 1.79 6.71
C SER A 25 -12.36 2.23 6.93
N ALA A 26 -13.26 1.78 6.04
CA ALA A 26 -14.70 2.06 6.18
C ALA A 26 -15.30 1.38 7.43
N ARG A 27 -14.96 0.11 7.70
CA ARG A 27 -15.34 -0.60 8.94
C ARG A 27 -14.84 0.10 10.20
N ALA A 28 -13.65 0.70 10.11
CA ALA A 28 -13.11 1.54 11.19
C ALA A 28 -13.77 2.91 11.33
N GLY A 29 -14.72 3.26 10.45
CA GLY A 29 -15.56 4.46 10.52
C GLY A 29 -15.14 5.60 9.60
N ALA A 30 -14.22 5.37 8.66
CA ALA A 30 -13.78 6.38 7.70
C ALA A 30 -14.75 6.52 6.52
N ASP A 31 -14.78 7.71 5.92
CA ASP A 31 -15.17 7.91 4.53
C ASP A 31 -13.95 7.65 3.64
N VAL A 32 -14.13 7.05 2.46
CA VAL A 32 -12.99 6.51 1.70
C VAL A 32 -12.96 7.03 0.27
N VAL A 33 -11.79 7.48 -0.17
CA VAL A 33 -11.50 7.81 -1.57
C VAL A 33 -10.75 6.65 -2.20
N LEU A 34 -11.31 6.11 -3.28
CA LEU A 34 -10.76 4.97 -4.02
C LEU A 34 -10.08 5.48 -5.29
N ALA A 35 -8.76 5.31 -5.40
CA ALA A 35 -8.03 5.71 -6.58
C ALA A 35 -7.30 4.53 -7.23
N ALA A 36 -7.59 4.25 -8.51
CA ALA A 36 -6.92 3.27 -9.35
C ALA A 36 -7.27 3.50 -10.82
N ARG A 37 -6.58 2.80 -11.73
CA ARG A 37 -6.82 2.94 -13.19
C ARG A 37 -8.10 2.27 -13.68
N THR A 38 -8.57 1.23 -13.01
CA THR A 38 -9.67 0.38 -13.48
C THR A 38 -10.97 0.73 -12.77
N GLU A 39 -11.86 1.43 -13.46
CA GLU A 39 -13.12 1.93 -12.93
C GLU A 39 -14.04 0.82 -12.38
N SER A 40 -14.17 -0.31 -13.09
CA SER A 40 -15.03 -1.43 -12.66
C SER A 40 -14.63 -1.97 -11.29
N ARG A 41 -13.32 -2.06 -11.01
CA ARG A 41 -12.82 -2.50 -9.71
C ARG A 41 -13.13 -1.50 -8.59
N LEU A 42 -13.06 -0.20 -8.88
CA LEU A 42 -13.44 0.83 -7.92
C LEU A 42 -14.92 0.74 -7.58
N ALA A 43 -15.78 0.50 -8.58
CA ALA A 43 -17.22 0.35 -8.40
C ALA A 43 -17.59 -0.87 -7.55
N GLU A 44 -16.83 -1.98 -7.66
CA GLU A 44 -17.01 -3.16 -6.81
C GLU A 44 -16.73 -2.84 -5.34
N VAL A 45 -15.59 -2.21 -5.06
CA VAL A 45 -15.19 -1.84 -3.69
C VAL A 45 -16.08 -0.73 -3.14
N ALA A 46 -16.54 0.21 -3.96
CA ALA A 46 -17.44 1.26 -3.54
C ALA A 46 -18.76 0.69 -3.01
N ARG A 47 -19.34 -0.32 -3.69
CA ARG A 47 -20.56 -0.98 -3.22
C ARG A 47 -20.38 -1.64 -1.85
N GLU A 48 -19.25 -2.29 -1.61
CA GLU A 48 -18.96 -2.87 -0.29
C GLU A 48 -18.88 -1.82 0.82
N ILE A 49 -18.33 -0.64 0.51
CA ILE A 49 -18.24 0.47 1.47
C ILE A 49 -19.62 1.12 1.71
N ASP A 50 -20.42 1.25 0.67
CA ASP A 50 -21.81 1.77 0.78
C ASP A 50 -22.67 0.86 1.65
N GLU A 51 -22.50 -0.48 1.55
CA GLU A 51 -23.19 -1.46 2.43
C GLU A 51 -22.80 -1.30 3.90
N LEU A 52 -21.61 -0.76 4.19
CA LEU A 52 -21.16 -0.43 5.55
C LEU A 52 -21.72 0.94 6.04
N GLY A 53 -22.49 1.65 5.20
CA GLY A 53 -23.07 2.95 5.53
C GLY A 53 -22.04 4.09 5.57
N ARG A 54 -20.89 3.94 4.86
CA ARG A 54 -19.87 4.99 4.77
C ARG A 54 -19.87 5.61 3.38
N ARG A 55 -19.52 6.92 3.33
CA ARG A 55 -19.42 7.62 2.05
C ARG A 55 -18.15 7.19 1.32
N THR A 56 -18.25 7.00 0.02
CA THR A 56 -17.10 6.73 -0.83
C THR A 56 -17.18 7.47 -2.16
N ILE A 57 -16.02 7.76 -2.73
CA ILE A 57 -15.89 8.23 -4.11
C ILE A 57 -14.85 7.42 -4.85
N SER A 58 -15.15 7.12 -6.11
CA SER A 58 -14.23 6.44 -7.02
C SER A 58 -13.59 7.44 -7.96
N VAL A 59 -12.26 7.45 -8.03
CA VAL A 59 -11.51 8.32 -8.92
C VAL A 59 -10.64 7.47 -9.86
N PRO A 60 -11.14 7.13 -11.07
CA PRO A 60 -10.34 6.44 -12.07
C PRO A 60 -9.18 7.35 -12.53
N ALA A 61 -7.95 7.00 -12.14
CA ALA A 61 -6.77 7.80 -12.43
C ALA A 61 -5.48 6.98 -12.44
N ASP A 62 -4.51 7.42 -13.25
CA ASP A 62 -3.13 6.94 -13.20
C ASP A 62 -2.30 7.92 -12.36
N ILE A 63 -1.81 7.47 -11.21
CA ILE A 63 -1.01 8.28 -10.29
C ILE A 63 0.38 8.62 -10.84
N THR A 64 0.85 7.93 -11.87
CA THR A 64 2.13 8.23 -12.51
C THR A 64 2.04 9.47 -13.44
N SER A 65 0.81 9.85 -13.82
CA SER A 65 0.58 11.10 -14.55
C SER A 65 0.24 12.26 -13.60
N GLU A 66 0.71 13.44 -13.95
CA GLU A 66 0.40 14.66 -13.18
C GLU A 66 -1.10 14.97 -13.18
N ALA A 67 -1.75 14.87 -14.34
CA ALA A 67 -3.19 15.08 -14.46
C ALA A 67 -4.02 14.07 -13.67
N GLY A 68 -3.56 12.80 -13.59
CA GLY A 68 -4.22 11.77 -12.77
C GLY A 68 -4.10 12.06 -11.28
N ALA A 69 -2.91 12.42 -10.82
CA ALA A 69 -2.68 12.79 -9.43
C ALA A 69 -3.50 14.05 -9.04
N GLN A 70 -3.50 15.08 -9.90
CA GLN A 70 -4.27 16.30 -9.69
C GLN A 70 -5.78 16.01 -9.57
N ARG A 71 -6.33 15.17 -10.47
CA ARG A 71 -7.75 14.77 -10.43
C ARG A 71 -8.12 14.11 -9.10
N ILE A 72 -7.26 13.23 -8.56
CA ILE A 72 -7.52 12.60 -7.25
C ILE A 72 -7.65 13.65 -6.16
N VAL A 73 -6.75 14.62 -6.13
CA VAL A 73 -6.73 15.68 -5.12
C VAL A 73 -7.94 16.58 -5.23
N GLU A 74 -8.23 17.12 -6.41
CA GLU A 74 -9.36 18.01 -6.66
C GLU A 74 -10.68 17.34 -6.27
N THR A 75 -10.93 16.12 -6.81
CA THR A 75 -12.16 15.39 -6.50
C THR A 75 -12.30 15.11 -5.00
N THR A 76 -11.20 14.79 -4.31
CA THR A 76 -11.20 14.53 -2.87
C THR A 76 -11.52 15.79 -2.07
N VAL A 77 -10.84 16.89 -2.38
CA VAL A 77 -11.00 18.15 -1.64
C VAL A 77 -12.38 18.75 -1.89
N ASP A 78 -12.88 18.71 -3.13
CA ASP A 78 -14.21 19.20 -3.47
C ASP A 78 -15.32 18.41 -2.76
N THR A 79 -15.13 17.11 -2.56
CA THR A 79 -16.15 16.23 -1.96
C THR A 79 -16.11 16.24 -0.44
N PHE A 80 -14.92 16.21 0.17
CA PHE A 80 -14.76 16.00 1.62
C PHE A 80 -14.13 17.18 2.35
N GLY A 81 -13.44 18.09 1.65
CA GLY A 81 -12.80 19.27 2.24
C GLY A 81 -11.59 18.97 3.13
N ARG A 82 -11.23 17.70 3.32
CA ARG A 82 -10.16 17.27 4.22
C ARG A 82 -9.55 15.92 3.81
N VAL A 83 -8.35 15.63 4.29
CA VAL A 83 -7.72 14.31 4.21
C VAL A 83 -7.02 14.02 5.54
N ASP A 84 -7.44 12.97 6.23
CA ASP A 84 -6.86 12.54 7.50
C ASP A 84 -5.79 11.47 7.32
N ALA A 85 -5.92 10.63 6.31
CA ALA A 85 -4.91 9.64 5.97
C ALA A 85 -4.77 9.47 4.45
N LEU A 86 -3.52 9.42 3.99
CA LEU A 86 -3.17 9.08 2.60
C LEU A 86 -2.41 7.77 2.58
N VAL A 87 -2.97 6.74 1.94
CA VAL A 87 -2.35 5.42 1.84
C VAL A 87 -1.81 5.19 0.43
N HIS A 88 -0.49 5.07 0.32
CA HIS A 88 0.20 4.73 -0.92
C HIS A 88 0.34 3.21 -1.04
N ASN A 89 -0.61 2.56 -1.70
CA ASN A 89 -0.58 1.13 -2.00
C ASN A 89 -0.31 0.83 -3.48
N ALA A 90 -0.49 1.81 -4.38
CA ALA A 90 -0.21 1.63 -5.79
C ALA A 90 1.26 1.29 -6.05
N PHE A 91 1.50 0.29 -6.86
CA PHE A 91 2.84 -0.09 -7.31
C PHE A 91 2.80 -0.78 -8.67
N ALA A 92 3.97 -0.84 -9.33
CA ALA A 92 4.20 -1.73 -10.45
C ALA A 92 5.35 -2.68 -10.07
N ILE A 93 5.21 -3.96 -10.38
CA ILE A 93 6.30 -4.92 -10.19
C ILE A 93 7.35 -4.67 -11.27
N PRO A 94 8.58 -4.23 -10.90
CA PRO A 94 9.67 -4.12 -11.88
C PRO A 94 10.04 -5.51 -12.43
N PRO A 95 10.82 -5.58 -13.52
CA PRO A 95 11.28 -6.84 -14.03
C PRO A 95 12.00 -7.66 -12.97
N MET A 96 11.53 -8.90 -12.74
CA MET A 96 12.13 -9.85 -11.79
C MET A 96 13.31 -10.56 -12.47
N THR A 97 14.45 -9.87 -12.52
CA THR A 97 15.67 -10.34 -13.19
C THR A 97 16.92 -9.86 -12.45
N ASN A 98 18.06 -10.49 -12.73
CA ASN A 98 19.32 -10.10 -12.11
C ASN A 98 19.75 -8.69 -12.55
N LEU A 99 20.24 -7.88 -11.62
CA LEU A 99 20.64 -6.48 -11.85
C LEU A 99 21.67 -6.35 -12.98
N ALA A 100 22.56 -7.35 -13.16
CA ALA A 100 23.54 -7.34 -14.24
C ALA A 100 22.94 -7.47 -15.65
N LYS A 101 21.64 -7.81 -15.77
CA LYS A 101 20.94 -8.06 -17.04
C LYS A 101 19.64 -7.28 -17.17
N VAL A 102 19.27 -6.44 -16.18
CA VAL A 102 18.00 -5.73 -16.19
C VAL A 102 18.02 -4.57 -17.18
N GLU A 103 16.93 -4.41 -17.90
CA GLU A 103 16.71 -3.23 -18.74
C GLU A 103 16.39 -2.02 -17.85
N LEU A 104 17.17 -0.93 -17.99
CA LEU A 104 17.08 0.24 -17.12
C LEU A 104 15.72 0.95 -17.17
N ASP A 105 15.01 0.87 -18.28
CA ASP A 105 13.68 1.47 -18.41
C ASP A 105 12.66 0.80 -17.48
N GLY A 106 12.77 -0.53 -17.29
CA GLY A 106 11.95 -1.23 -16.30
C GLY A 106 12.27 -0.82 -14.87
N VAL A 107 13.53 -0.51 -14.57
CA VAL A 107 13.95 0.03 -13.27
C VAL A 107 13.38 1.44 -13.07
N ARG A 108 13.51 2.32 -14.07
CA ARG A 108 12.94 3.69 -14.03
C ARG A 108 11.43 3.67 -13.81
N ALA A 109 10.71 2.82 -14.56
CA ALA A 109 9.26 2.65 -14.38
C ALA A 109 8.89 2.18 -12.96
N GLY A 110 9.69 1.31 -12.34
CA GLY A 110 9.53 0.89 -10.95
C GLY A 110 9.68 2.05 -9.96
N PHE A 111 10.66 2.93 -10.15
CA PHE A 111 10.83 4.13 -9.32
C PHE A 111 9.69 5.13 -9.53
N GLU A 112 9.26 5.36 -10.78
CA GLU A 112 8.15 6.26 -11.09
C GLU A 112 6.87 5.80 -10.40
N ALA A 113 6.48 4.53 -10.57
CA ALA A 113 5.24 3.99 -10.01
C ALA A 113 5.27 3.86 -8.47
N SER A 114 6.44 3.82 -7.86
CA SER A 114 6.62 3.66 -6.41
C SER A 114 6.86 5.02 -5.74
N SER A 115 8.09 5.52 -5.82
CA SER A 115 8.54 6.67 -5.02
C SER A 115 8.12 8.02 -5.61
N ILE A 116 8.22 8.19 -6.95
CA ILE A 116 7.95 9.49 -7.58
C ILE A 116 6.44 9.78 -7.55
N ALA A 117 5.60 8.79 -7.87
CA ALA A 117 4.16 8.95 -7.81
C ALA A 117 3.68 9.20 -6.36
N ALA A 118 4.26 8.49 -5.38
CA ALA A 118 3.95 8.72 -3.96
C ALA A 118 4.35 10.12 -3.50
N LEU A 119 5.54 10.60 -3.88
CA LEU A 119 5.98 11.97 -3.58
C LEU A 119 5.07 13.01 -4.23
N ARG A 120 4.75 12.85 -5.53
CA ARG A 120 3.84 13.74 -6.27
C ARG A 120 2.49 13.86 -5.56
N LEU A 121 1.85 12.74 -5.28
CA LEU A 121 0.53 12.73 -4.67
C LEU A 121 0.56 13.27 -3.23
N THR A 122 1.59 12.93 -2.44
CA THR A 122 1.77 13.50 -1.09
C THR A 122 1.89 15.02 -1.15
N ARG A 123 2.72 15.57 -2.03
CA ARG A 123 2.90 17.02 -2.19
C ARG A 123 1.60 17.74 -2.55
N LEU A 124 0.80 17.17 -3.43
CA LEU A 124 -0.48 17.76 -3.83
C LEU A 124 -1.50 17.75 -2.68
N PHE A 125 -1.47 16.72 -1.82
CA PHE A 125 -2.35 16.64 -0.64
C PHE A 125 -1.84 17.41 0.58
N LEU A 126 -0.63 17.97 0.59
CA LEU A 126 -0.07 18.63 1.78
C LEU A 126 -1.01 19.66 2.43
N PRO A 127 -1.68 20.55 1.71
CA PRO A 127 -2.58 21.53 2.35
C PRO A 127 -3.74 20.87 3.11
N ALA A 128 -4.32 19.81 2.55
CA ALA A 128 -5.43 19.08 3.16
C ALA A 128 -4.96 18.24 4.36
N LEU A 129 -3.78 17.62 4.27
CA LEU A 129 -3.16 16.87 5.35
C LEU A 129 -2.77 17.77 6.53
N GLU A 130 -2.20 18.95 6.28
CA GLU A 130 -1.87 19.93 7.32
C GLU A 130 -3.11 20.39 8.09
N THR A 131 -4.16 20.78 7.36
CA THR A 131 -5.41 21.22 7.96
C THR A 131 -6.02 20.17 8.89
N ALA A 132 -5.86 18.88 8.55
CA ALA A 132 -6.40 17.78 9.34
C ALA A 132 -5.47 17.26 10.45
N GLY A 133 -4.19 17.70 10.49
CA GLY A 133 -3.15 17.02 11.29
C GLY A 133 -3.02 15.55 10.88
N GLY A 134 -3.00 15.32 9.57
CA GLY A 134 -3.16 14.01 8.96
C GLY A 134 -1.91 13.12 9.01
N ASN A 135 -1.95 12.04 8.24
CA ASN A 135 -0.83 11.11 8.16
C ASN A 135 -0.73 10.46 6.78
N VAL A 136 0.45 9.92 6.50
CA VAL A 136 0.74 9.14 5.29
C VAL A 136 1.20 7.74 5.70
N VAL A 137 0.65 6.71 5.07
CA VAL A 137 1.10 5.33 5.22
C VAL A 137 1.53 4.78 3.86
N MET A 138 2.77 4.33 3.76
CA MET A 138 3.32 3.77 2.53
C MET A 138 3.42 2.25 2.61
N ILE A 139 2.91 1.54 1.61
CA ILE A 139 3.00 0.08 1.55
C ILE A 139 4.31 -0.32 0.89
N ASN A 140 5.18 -0.89 1.69
CA ASN A 140 6.48 -1.38 1.30
C ASN A 140 6.48 -2.91 1.07
N SER A 141 7.52 -3.61 1.43
CA SER A 141 7.63 -5.07 1.29
C SER A 141 8.77 -5.62 2.14
N ALA A 142 8.62 -6.85 2.61
CA ALA A 142 9.69 -7.64 3.23
C ALA A 142 10.90 -7.86 2.31
N VAL A 143 10.81 -7.54 1.00
CA VAL A 143 11.98 -7.51 0.10
C VAL A 143 13.12 -6.63 0.62
N LEU A 144 12.83 -5.66 1.47
CA LEU A 144 13.83 -4.85 2.16
C LEU A 144 14.77 -5.68 3.03
N ARG A 145 14.29 -6.82 3.56
CA ARG A 145 14.98 -7.66 4.56
C ARG A 145 15.86 -8.75 3.96
N HIS A 146 15.84 -8.93 2.62
CA HIS A 146 16.65 -9.94 1.94
C HIS A 146 17.28 -9.42 0.65
N SER A 147 18.20 -10.21 0.06
CA SER A 147 18.85 -9.89 -1.22
C SER A 147 18.81 -11.10 -2.17
N ARG A 148 17.65 -11.78 -2.24
CA ARG A 148 17.45 -12.93 -3.14
C ARG A 148 17.44 -12.48 -4.60
N GLN A 149 18.08 -13.28 -5.45
CA GLN A 149 17.92 -13.14 -6.90
C GLN A 149 16.53 -13.64 -7.31
N PRO A 150 15.83 -13.03 -8.24
CA PRO A 150 16.10 -11.81 -9.03
C PRO A 150 15.38 -10.54 -8.49
N TYR A 151 15.22 -10.40 -7.18
CA TYR A 151 14.46 -9.32 -6.54
C TYR A 151 15.16 -7.94 -6.53
N GLY A 152 16.37 -7.83 -7.11
CA GLY A 152 17.17 -6.61 -7.07
C GLY A 152 16.42 -5.34 -7.50
N PRO A 153 15.83 -5.28 -8.70
CA PRO A 153 15.08 -4.11 -9.16
C PRO A 153 13.89 -3.74 -8.25
N TYR A 154 13.16 -4.75 -7.76
CA TYR A 154 12.04 -4.55 -6.83
C TYR A 154 12.51 -4.03 -5.47
N LYS A 155 13.60 -4.59 -4.93
CA LYS A 155 14.22 -4.10 -3.69
C LYS A 155 14.66 -2.64 -3.83
N MET A 156 15.28 -2.24 -4.95
CA MET A 156 15.67 -0.86 -5.21
C MET A 156 14.46 0.08 -5.17
N ALA A 157 13.36 -0.25 -5.84
CA ALA A 157 12.14 0.57 -5.84
C ALA A 157 11.54 0.69 -4.42
N LYS A 158 11.49 -0.41 -3.65
CA LYS A 158 10.96 -0.40 -2.28
C LYS A 158 11.91 0.27 -1.28
N ALA A 159 13.21 0.16 -1.46
CA ALA A 159 14.20 0.89 -0.65
C ALA A 159 14.10 2.40 -0.86
N SER A 160 13.90 2.86 -2.11
CA SER A 160 13.68 4.28 -2.38
C SER A 160 12.37 4.80 -1.76
N LEU A 161 11.32 3.99 -1.73
CA LEU A 161 10.06 4.35 -1.06
C LEU A 161 10.24 4.46 0.46
N LEU A 162 11.05 3.59 1.09
CA LEU A 162 11.37 3.69 2.51
C LEU A 162 12.16 4.96 2.81
N ALA A 163 13.19 5.25 2.01
CA ALA A 163 13.98 6.48 2.16
C ALA A 163 13.10 7.73 2.01
N LEU A 164 12.17 7.73 1.05
CA LEU A 164 11.18 8.80 0.89
C LEU A 164 10.31 8.96 2.15
N ALA A 165 9.77 7.86 2.68
CA ALA A 165 8.91 7.89 3.87
C ALA A 165 9.63 8.49 5.09
N GLN A 166 10.89 8.08 5.33
CA GLN A 166 11.71 8.57 6.43
C GLN A 166 12.08 10.05 6.27
N SER A 167 12.42 10.47 5.06
CA SER A 167 12.70 11.89 4.75
C SER A 167 11.47 12.76 4.96
N LEU A 168 10.30 12.32 4.44
CA LEU A 168 9.04 13.04 4.64
C LEU A 168 8.61 13.06 6.12
N ALA A 169 8.89 12.01 6.90
CA ALA A 169 8.59 12.00 8.33
C ALA A 169 9.34 13.12 9.07
N SER A 170 10.62 13.33 8.74
CA SER A 170 11.43 14.41 9.30
C SER A 170 11.00 15.79 8.81
N GLU A 171 10.70 15.94 7.54
CA GLU A 171 10.32 17.20 6.92
C GLU A 171 8.92 17.66 7.33
N LEU A 172 7.96 16.74 7.41
CA LEU A 172 6.55 17.04 7.65
C LEU A 172 6.15 16.94 9.15
N GLY A 173 6.98 16.33 9.99
CA GLY A 173 6.75 16.21 11.42
C GLY A 173 6.49 17.57 12.10
N PRO A 174 7.31 18.63 11.86
CA PRO A 174 7.06 19.97 12.39
C PRO A 174 5.71 20.59 11.95
N ARG A 175 5.13 20.07 10.86
CA ARG A 175 3.81 20.48 10.34
C ARG A 175 2.66 19.62 10.88
N GLY A 176 2.94 18.74 11.87
CA GLY A 176 1.95 17.87 12.48
C GLY A 176 1.55 16.64 11.66
N ILE A 177 2.25 16.34 10.56
CA ILE A 177 1.96 15.20 9.68
C ILE A 177 2.91 14.04 10.01
N ARG A 178 2.36 12.86 10.30
CA ARG A 178 3.11 11.63 10.51
C ARG A 178 3.27 10.87 9.19
N VAL A 179 4.42 10.23 8.97
CA VAL A 179 4.66 9.39 7.80
C VAL A 179 5.26 8.07 8.27
N ASN A 180 4.60 6.96 7.96
CA ASN A 180 5.05 5.61 8.32
C ASN A 180 4.93 4.65 7.15
N THR A 181 5.51 3.48 7.33
CA THR A 181 5.57 2.42 6.32
C THR A 181 5.08 1.11 6.92
N VAL A 182 4.32 0.34 6.16
CA VAL A 182 4.02 -1.08 6.43
C VAL A 182 4.80 -1.91 5.41
N ALA A 183 5.51 -2.93 5.87
CA ALA A 183 6.27 -3.86 5.02
C ALA A 183 5.71 -5.28 5.13
N PRO A 184 4.75 -5.65 4.28
CA PRO A 184 4.21 -7.01 4.24
C PRO A 184 5.24 -8.04 3.77
N GLY A 185 5.10 -9.29 4.27
CA GLY A 185 5.66 -10.48 3.65
C GLY A 185 4.86 -10.94 2.42
N TYR A 186 4.85 -12.24 2.15
CA TYR A 186 3.94 -12.83 1.18
C TYR A 186 2.50 -12.71 1.68
N ILE A 187 1.64 -12.00 0.95
CA ILE A 187 0.22 -11.84 1.29
C ILE A 187 -0.59 -12.93 0.59
N TRP A 188 -1.39 -13.71 1.33
CA TRP A 188 -2.20 -14.81 0.81
C TRP A 188 -3.43 -14.30 0.03
N ALA A 189 -3.19 -13.50 -1.00
CA ALA A 189 -4.17 -12.95 -1.93
C ALA A 189 -4.20 -13.72 -3.24
N ASP A 190 -5.21 -13.46 -4.09
CA ASP A 190 -5.45 -14.20 -5.32
C ASP A 190 -4.25 -14.21 -6.28
N SER A 191 -3.50 -13.13 -6.36
CA SER A 191 -2.28 -13.07 -7.17
C SER A 191 -1.20 -14.06 -6.71
N LEU A 192 -1.04 -14.22 -5.39
CA LEU A 192 -0.10 -15.20 -4.82
C LEU A 192 -0.65 -16.62 -4.95
N LYS A 193 -1.96 -16.82 -4.75
CA LYS A 193 -2.64 -18.11 -4.94
C LYS A 193 -2.49 -18.59 -6.38
N TRP A 194 -2.62 -17.70 -7.36
CA TRP A 194 -2.36 -17.98 -8.76
C TRP A 194 -0.89 -18.36 -9.00
N TYR A 195 0.05 -17.58 -8.46
CA TYR A 195 1.48 -17.84 -8.61
C TYR A 195 1.88 -19.18 -7.98
N PHE A 196 1.31 -19.54 -6.84
CA PHE A 196 1.56 -20.84 -6.21
C PHE A 196 0.96 -21.99 -7.03
N GLY A 197 -0.19 -21.78 -7.67
CA GLY A 197 -0.75 -22.73 -8.67
C GLY A 197 0.20 -22.97 -9.84
N TYR A 198 0.75 -21.90 -10.41
CA TYR A 198 1.76 -22.00 -11.47
C TYR A 198 3.02 -22.75 -11.02
N LEU A 199 3.55 -22.47 -9.82
CA LEU A 199 4.70 -23.19 -9.28
C LEU A 199 4.40 -24.67 -9.03
N ALA A 200 3.20 -24.97 -8.53
CA ALA A 200 2.72 -26.33 -8.27
C ALA A 200 2.73 -27.16 -9.56
N GLU A 201 2.12 -26.62 -10.63
CA GLU A 201 2.09 -27.23 -11.95
C GLU A 201 3.52 -27.50 -12.51
N LYS A 202 4.38 -26.47 -12.45
CA LYS A 202 5.78 -26.58 -12.92
C LYS A 202 6.60 -27.62 -12.17
N ARG A 203 6.27 -27.89 -10.89
CA ARG A 203 7.02 -28.79 -10.00
C ARG A 203 6.36 -30.17 -9.86
N GLY A 204 5.15 -30.36 -10.39
CA GLY A 204 4.40 -31.62 -10.25
C GLY A 204 3.93 -31.91 -8.83
N ILE A 205 3.63 -30.85 -8.04
CA ILE A 205 3.13 -30.93 -6.67
C ILE A 205 1.82 -30.14 -6.53
N THR A 206 1.18 -30.20 -5.37
CA THR A 206 -0.04 -29.44 -5.11
C THR A 206 0.26 -27.99 -4.70
N ARG A 207 -0.71 -27.08 -4.83
CA ARG A 207 -0.61 -25.71 -4.36
C ARG A 207 -0.44 -25.65 -2.83
N ASP A 208 -1.07 -26.59 -2.11
CA ASP A 208 -1.00 -26.67 -0.66
C ASP A 208 0.40 -27.12 -0.18
N GLU A 209 1.10 -27.96 -0.95
CA GLU A 209 2.50 -28.29 -0.70
C GLU A 209 3.41 -27.06 -0.92
N VAL A 210 3.21 -26.28 -1.99
CA VAL A 210 3.94 -25.01 -2.20
C VAL A 210 3.69 -24.03 -1.05
N TYR A 211 2.44 -23.92 -0.58
CA TYR A 211 2.08 -23.11 0.58
C TYR A 211 2.80 -23.60 1.85
N ALA A 212 2.73 -24.87 2.15
CA ALA A 212 3.34 -25.47 3.34
C ALA A 212 4.87 -25.26 3.36
N GLU A 213 5.55 -25.47 2.24
CA GLU A 213 6.99 -25.21 2.10
C GLU A 213 7.34 -23.74 2.33
N THR A 214 6.51 -22.82 1.79
CA THR A 214 6.72 -21.38 1.95
C THR A 214 6.47 -20.93 3.39
N ALA A 215 5.44 -21.49 4.04
CA ALA A 215 5.08 -21.17 5.41
C ALA A 215 6.00 -21.82 6.46
N ALA A 216 6.66 -22.91 6.12
CA ALA A 216 7.49 -23.68 7.07
C ALA A 216 8.61 -22.89 7.76
N PRO A 217 9.34 -21.96 7.12
CA PRO A 217 10.34 -21.13 7.79
C PRO A 217 9.76 -19.91 8.53
N ILE A 218 8.47 -19.57 8.32
CA ILE A 218 7.81 -18.42 8.94
C ILE A 218 7.43 -18.77 10.38
N ASP A 219 7.63 -17.89 11.35
CA ASP A 219 7.41 -18.20 12.78
C ASP A 219 5.99 -18.63 13.09
N LEU A 220 4.98 -17.91 12.54
CA LEU A 220 3.56 -18.26 12.72
C LEU A 220 3.09 -19.41 11.81
N ARG A 221 3.99 -20.02 11.01
CA ARG A 221 3.71 -21.15 10.12
C ARG A 221 2.58 -20.88 9.12
N ARG A 222 2.34 -19.65 8.77
CA ARG A 222 1.34 -19.21 7.80
C ARG A 222 1.73 -17.92 7.11
N LEU A 223 1.03 -17.62 6.03
CA LEU A 223 1.14 -16.34 5.33
C LEU A 223 0.06 -15.39 5.89
N PRO A 224 0.34 -14.08 5.99
CA PRO A 224 -0.68 -13.11 6.39
C PRO A 224 -1.75 -12.95 5.30
N GLU A 225 -2.99 -12.75 5.73
CA GLU A 225 -4.11 -12.38 4.88
C GLU A 225 -4.09 -10.86 4.59
N PRO A 226 -4.71 -10.39 3.49
CA PRO A 226 -4.77 -8.97 3.17
C PRO A 226 -5.35 -8.09 4.29
N ASP A 227 -6.36 -8.58 5.00
CA ASP A 227 -7.03 -7.84 6.08
C ASP A 227 -6.11 -7.63 7.29
N GLU A 228 -5.22 -8.58 7.60
CA GLU A 228 -4.23 -8.45 8.68
C GLU A 228 -3.18 -7.35 8.37
N ILE A 229 -2.85 -7.15 7.09
CA ILE A 229 -2.01 -6.03 6.67
C ILE A 229 -2.80 -4.71 6.76
N ALA A 230 -4.07 -4.73 6.38
CA ALA A 230 -4.95 -3.56 6.47
C ALA A 230 -5.11 -3.09 7.92
N ASP A 231 -5.21 -4.00 8.89
CA ASP A 231 -5.27 -3.67 10.33
C ASP A 231 -4.07 -2.84 10.78
N ALA A 232 -2.86 -3.20 10.34
CA ALA A 232 -1.65 -2.43 10.64
C ALA A 232 -1.66 -1.04 9.98
N VAL A 233 -2.19 -0.92 8.77
CA VAL A 233 -2.39 0.37 8.09
C VAL A 233 -3.36 1.24 8.87
N ILE A 234 -4.50 0.70 9.29
CA ILE A 234 -5.52 1.40 10.07
C ILE A 234 -4.96 1.84 11.43
N PHE A 235 -4.19 1.00 12.11
CA PHE A 235 -3.50 1.36 13.34
C PHE A 235 -2.59 2.57 13.11
N LEU A 236 -1.72 2.55 12.10
CA LEU A 236 -0.81 3.67 11.79
C LEU A 236 -1.55 4.93 11.33
N ALA A 237 -2.70 4.78 10.66
CA ALA A 237 -3.55 5.89 10.25
C ALA A 237 -4.34 6.49 11.42
N SER A 238 -4.50 5.77 12.52
CA SER A 238 -5.34 6.16 13.66
C SER A 238 -4.62 7.03 14.69
N PRO A 239 -5.36 7.66 15.61
CA PRO A 239 -4.79 8.36 16.76
C PRO A 239 -3.98 7.47 17.72
N MET A 240 -4.14 6.15 17.67
CA MET A 240 -3.33 5.23 18.49
C MET A 240 -1.84 5.31 18.14
N ALA A 241 -1.52 5.66 16.90
CA ALA A 241 -0.14 5.83 16.42
C ALA A 241 0.38 7.28 16.52
N ARG A 242 -0.23 8.15 17.36
CA ARG A 242 0.10 9.59 17.45
C ARG A 242 1.55 9.92 17.79
N ALA A 243 2.29 8.99 18.39
CA ALA A 243 3.71 9.13 18.71
C ALA A 243 4.62 8.35 17.75
N ILE A 244 4.07 7.81 16.64
CA ILE A 244 4.79 6.97 15.70
C ILE A 244 4.92 7.72 14.37
N THR A 245 6.16 8.02 13.96
CA THR A 245 6.50 8.58 12.65
C THR A 245 7.89 8.09 12.22
N GLY A 246 8.14 7.98 10.92
CA GLY A 246 9.40 7.51 10.35
C GLY A 246 9.63 5.99 10.49
N GLN A 247 8.64 5.23 10.97
CA GLN A 247 8.81 3.81 11.24
C GLN A 247 8.42 2.94 10.04
N CYS A 248 9.06 1.76 9.98
CA CYS A 248 8.72 0.71 9.03
C CYS A 248 8.29 -0.52 9.84
N LEU A 249 6.97 -0.77 9.87
CA LEU A 249 6.38 -1.88 10.59
C LEU A 249 6.31 -3.11 9.67
N ASP A 250 7.05 -4.16 10.03
CA ASP A 250 6.96 -5.44 9.34
C ASP A 250 5.69 -6.20 9.75
N VAL A 251 4.90 -6.62 8.76
CA VAL A 251 3.68 -7.43 8.96
C VAL A 251 3.80 -8.67 8.08
N ASN A 252 4.54 -9.67 8.56
CA ASN A 252 5.04 -10.79 7.76
C ASN A 252 4.93 -12.15 8.47
N CYS A 253 4.16 -12.25 9.56
CA CYS A 253 4.03 -13.46 10.38
C CYS A 253 5.37 -13.99 10.95
N GLY A 254 6.41 -13.16 11.03
CA GLY A 254 7.74 -13.57 11.46
C GLY A 254 8.59 -14.18 10.34
N GLU A 255 8.36 -13.80 9.07
CA GLU A 255 9.22 -14.22 7.96
C GLU A 255 10.63 -13.62 8.07
N TYR A 256 10.73 -12.39 8.57
CA TYR A 256 12.00 -11.68 8.82
C TYR A 256 11.90 -10.86 10.10
N HIS A 257 13.04 -10.76 10.81
CA HIS A 257 13.26 -9.87 11.94
C HIS A 257 14.33 -8.81 11.61
N HIS A 258 14.39 -7.72 12.38
CA HIS A 258 15.44 -6.69 12.31
C HIS A 258 15.57 -5.94 13.64
#